data_d2ca74bc59650f01b198769a467cdb4f
#
_entry.id   d2ca74bc59650f01b198769a467cdb4f
#
_cell.length_a   1.000
_cell.length_b   1.000
_cell.length_c   1.000
_cell.angle_alpha   90.00
_cell.angle_beta   90.00
_cell.angle_gamma   90.00
#
_symmetry.space_group_name_H-M   'P 1'
#
loop_
_entity.id
_entity.type
_entity.pdbx_description
1 polymer ?
#
loop_
_entity_poly.entity_id
_entity_poly.type
_entity_poly.pdbx_seq_one_letter_code
_entity_poly.pdbx_strand_id
1 'polypeptide(L)'
;DIKKDIYKKIENIRKQDSIISSNTSTIPLKVLSADMSDGMKKNFCITHFFNPVRYMGLLEIVTEPINDKEKINLLKSFCDEKLGKGVILCKDTPGFLGNRVGVYAMQVALTEAFKMGLTIEEADAVFGRPMGIPKTGVFGLYDLIGLDLMTDVLKSFIKELPKEDPFHEVAQENPFITKM
;
A
#
# COMPACT_ATOMS: atom_id res chain seq x y z
N ASP A 1 -12.66 6.93 15.74
CA ASP A 1 -12.19 6.30 14.51
C ASP A 1 -12.87 4.95 14.33
N ILE A 2 -13.62 4.80 13.24
CA ILE A 2 -14.48 3.64 12.96
C ILE A 2 -13.70 2.30 13.10
N LYS A 3 -12.47 2.22 12.57
CA LYS A 3 -11.66 1.00 12.67
C LYS A 3 -11.29 0.67 14.12
N LYS A 4 -10.87 1.64 14.90
CA LYS A 4 -10.54 1.44 16.32
C LYS A 4 -11.75 0.96 17.14
N ASP A 5 -12.93 1.50 16.86
CA ASP A 5 -14.18 1.08 17.53
C ASP A 5 -14.56 -0.36 17.17
N ILE A 6 -14.36 -0.74 15.89
CA ILE A 6 -14.57 -2.13 15.45
C ILE A 6 -13.57 -3.07 16.14
N TYR A 7 -12.30 -2.71 16.22
CA TYR A 7 -11.29 -3.57 16.87
C TYR A 7 -11.54 -3.75 18.37
N LYS A 8 -12.01 -2.72 19.08
CA LYS A 8 -12.45 -2.85 20.47
C LYS A 8 -13.59 -3.87 20.62
N LYS A 9 -14.57 -3.84 19.72
CA LYS A 9 -15.66 -4.82 19.73
C LYS A 9 -15.14 -6.24 19.43
N ILE A 10 -14.25 -6.39 18.45
CA ILE A 10 -13.64 -7.67 18.09
C ILE A 10 -12.83 -8.22 19.27
N GLU A 11 -12.06 -7.39 19.97
CA GLU A 11 -11.26 -7.79 21.12
C GLU A 11 -12.08 -8.45 22.22
N ASN A 12 -13.30 -7.97 22.45
CA ASN A 12 -14.20 -8.50 23.48
C ASN A 12 -14.83 -9.85 23.12
N ILE A 13 -14.94 -10.21 21.83
CA ILE A 13 -15.66 -11.42 21.37
C ILE A 13 -14.76 -12.45 20.69
N ARG A 14 -13.54 -12.09 20.30
CA ARG A 14 -12.62 -13.00 19.61
C ARG A 14 -12.15 -14.14 20.51
N LYS A 15 -11.78 -15.27 19.92
CA LYS A 15 -10.95 -16.26 20.62
C LYS A 15 -9.57 -15.65 20.86
N GLN A 16 -8.99 -15.86 22.02
CA GLN A 16 -7.74 -15.22 22.43
C GLN A 16 -6.55 -15.52 21.51
N ASP A 17 -6.55 -16.68 20.90
CA ASP A 17 -5.50 -17.15 19.97
C ASP A 17 -5.76 -16.80 18.50
N SER A 18 -6.91 -16.18 18.18
CA SER A 18 -7.21 -15.77 16.79
C SER A 18 -6.25 -14.70 16.30
N ILE A 19 -5.83 -14.82 15.06
CA ILE A 19 -5.13 -13.75 14.34
C ILE A 19 -6.18 -12.79 13.79
N ILE A 20 -5.97 -11.51 14.01
CA ILE A 20 -6.81 -10.42 13.48
C ILE A 20 -5.94 -9.57 12.57
N SER A 21 -6.45 -9.22 11.41
CA SER A 21 -5.70 -8.35 10.49
C SER A 21 -6.55 -7.21 9.95
N SER A 22 -5.86 -6.14 9.58
CA SER A 22 -6.43 -5.00 8.87
C SER A 22 -5.96 -4.99 7.41
N ASN A 23 -6.84 -4.67 6.47
CA ASN A 23 -6.48 -4.44 5.07
C ASN A 23 -6.29 -2.93 4.78
N THR A 24 -5.76 -2.17 5.75
CA THR A 24 -5.46 -0.76 5.52
C THR A 24 -4.26 -0.60 4.59
N SER A 25 -4.28 0.43 3.75
CA SER A 25 -3.17 0.80 2.86
C SER A 25 -2.39 2.03 3.32
N THR A 26 -2.97 2.81 4.24
CA THR A 26 -2.44 4.14 4.62
C THR A 26 -2.31 4.35 6.12
N ILE A 27 -3.14 3.70 6.95
CA ILE A 27 -3.10 3.89 8.40
C ILE A 27 -2.01 2.98 8.98
N PRO A 28 -0.97 3.53 9.65
CA PRO A 28 0.08 2.73 10.25
C PRO A 28 -0.44 1.72 11.28
N LEU A 29 0.21 0.56 11.35
CA LEU A 29 -0.14 -0.51 12.29
C LEU A 29 -0.10 -0.01 13.74
N LYS A 30 0.96 0.74 14.11
CA LYS A 30 1.10 1.34 15.44
C LYS A 30 -0.05 2.29 15.82
N VAL A 31 -0.66 2.97 14.83
CA VAL A 31 -1.81 3.85 15.09
C VAL A 31 -3.08 3.04 15.34
N LEU A 32 -3.27 1.96 14.58
CA LEU A 32 -4.43 1.08 14.74
C LEU A 32 -4.36 0.30 16.05
N SER A 33 -3.17 -0.14 16.45
CA SER A 33 -2.94 -0.98 17.63
C SER A 33 -2.81 -0.20 18.94
N ALA A 34 -2.68 1.14 18.90
CA ALA A 34 -2.34 1.97 20.05
C ALA A 34 -3.17 1.68 21.31
N ASP A 35 -4.49 1.52 21.13
CA ASP A 35 -5.45 1.35 22.22
C ASP A 35 -5.78 -0.12 22.53
N MET A 36 -5.13 -1.08 21.87
CA MET A 36 -5.35 -2.52 22.07
C MET A 36 -4.60 -3.04 23.28
N SER A 37 -5.12 -4.10 23.91
CA SER A 37 -4.36 -4.84 24.91
C SER A 37 -3.14 -5.55 24.31
N ASP A 38 -2.15 -5.89 25.11
CA ASP A 38 -0.97 -6.63 24.65
C ASP A 38 -1.35 -8.01 24.09
N GLY A 39 -2.39 -8.63 24.63
CA GLY A 39 -2.92 -9.89 24.10
C GLY A 39 -3.52 -9.76 22.70
N MET A 40 -4.14 -8.62 22.39
CA MET A 40 -4.61 -8.30 21.05
C MET A 40 -3.45 -7.94 20.11
N LYS A 41 -2.52 -7.07 20.55
CA LYS A 41 -1.36 -6.64 19.77
C LYS A 41 -0.51 -7.81 19.28
N LYS A 42 -0.27 -8.82 20.15
CA LYS A 42 0.47 -10.03 19.77
C LYS A 42 -0.11 -10.75 18.57
N ASN A 43 -1.42 -10.65 18.36
CA ASN A 43 -2.16 -11.35 17.32
C ASN A 43 -2.72 -10.42 16.23
N PHE A 44 -2.34 -9.14 16.23
CA PHE A 44 -2.85 -8.14 15.28
C PHE A 44 -1.76 -7.70 14.31
N CYS A 45 -2.05 -7.73 13.02
CA CYS A 45 -1.13 -7.31 11.97
C CYS A 45 -1.90 -6.61 10.83
N ILE A 46 -1.20 -6.14 9.82
CA ILE A 46 -1.82 -5.74 8.55
C ILE A 46 -1.59 -6.86 7.53
N THR A 47 -2.64 -7.21 6.79
CA THR A 47 -2.57 -7.99 5.56
C THR A 47 -3.07 -7.12 4.43
N HIS A 48 -2.14 -6.51 3.69
CA HIS A 48 -2.46 -5.59 2.62
C HIS A 48 -2.55 -6.32 1.28
N PHE A 49 -3.77 -6.55 0.82
CA PHE A 49 -4.07 -7.12 -0.49
C PHE A 49 -4.18 -6.02 -1.53
N PHE A 50 -3.70 -6.30 -2.73
CA PHE A 50 -3.82 -5.39 -3.87
C PHE A 50 -5.09 -5.70 -4.68
N ASN A 51 -5.74 -4.67 -5.16
CA ASN A 51 -6.98 -4.78 -5.94
C ASN A 51 -6.66 -4.95 -7.45
N PRO A 52 -7.32 -5.86 -8.16
CA PRO A 52 -8.34 -6.85 -7.73
C PRO A 52 -7.71 -8.05 -6.98
N VAL A 53 -8.17 -8.30 -5.77
CA VAL A 53 -7.56 -9.28 -4.84
C VAL A 53 -7.39 -10.67 -5.47
N ARG A 54 -8.33 -11.10 -6.30
CA ARG A 54 -8.30 -12.42 -6.94
C ARG A 54 -7.11 -12.59 -7.89
N TYR A 55 -6.70 -11.51 -8.57
CA TYR A 55 -5.70 -11.57 -9.65
C TYR A 55 -4.33 -11.09 -9.21
N MET A 56 -4.28 -10.17 -8.26
CA MET A 56 -3.02 -9.63 -7.76
C MET A 56 -2.31 -10.62 -6.86
N GLY A 57 -1.11 -11.05 -7.27
CA GLY A 57 -0.32 -12.05 -6.54
C GLY A 57 0.33 -11.54 -5.26
N LEU A 58 0.65 -10.24 -5.18
CA LEU A 58 1.35 -9.66 -4.03
C LEU A 58 0.43 -9.55 -2.80
N LEU A 59 0.96 -9.95 -1.65
CA LEU A 59 0.38 -9.69 -0.33
C LEU A 59 1.48 -9.20 0.62
N GLU A 60 1.25 -8.07 1.24
CA GLU A 60 2.11 -7.50 2.26
C GLU A 60 1.59 -7.84 3.65
N ILE A 61 2.45 -8.37 4.51
CA ILE A 61 2.15 -8.53 5.94
C ILE A 61 3.01 -7.53 6.70
N VAL A 62 2.37 -6.60 7.43
CA VAL A 62 3.06 -5.62 8.27
C VAL A 62 2.93 -6.03 9.72
N THR A 63 4.05 -6.07 10.44
CA THR A 63 4.14 -6.55 11.81
C THR A 63 4.90 -5.59 12.72
N GLU A 64 4.67 -5.72 14.02
CA GLU A 64 5.44 -5.07 15.08
C GLU A 64 6.26 -6.10 15.87
N PRO A 65 7.30 -5.68 16.60
CA PRO A 65 8.14 -6.59 17.40
C PRO A 65 7.37 -7.40 18.46
N ILE A 66 6.22 -6.91 18.90
CA ILE A 66 5.35 -7.58 19.87
C ILE A 66 4.59 -8.76 19.27
N ASN A 67 4.47 -8.86 17.95
CA ASN A 67 3.69 -9.91 17.30
C ASN A 67 4.26 -11.31 17.60
N ASP A 68 3.35 -12.25 17.78
CA ASP A 68 3.68 -13.67 17.92
C ASP A 68 4.23 -14.21 16.58
N LYS A 69 5.53 -14.56 16.58
CA LYS A 69 6.25 -14.99 15.38
C LYS A 69 5.70 -16.29 14.79
N GLU A 70 5.27 -17.23 15.62
CA GLU A 70 4.72 -18.50 15.14
C GLU A 70 3.39 -18.28 14.41
N LYS A 71 2.54 -17.41 14.95
CA LYS A 71 1.27 -17.04 14.32
C LYS A 71 1.47 -16.25 13.02
N ILE A 72 2.45 -15.34 12.99
CA ILE A 72 2.78 -14.62 11.74
C ILE A 72 3.31 -15.60 10.67
N ASN A 73 4.13 -16.56 11.04
CA ASN A 73 4.60 -17.58 10.11
C ASN A 73 3.46 -18.48 9.63
N LEU A 74 2.55 -18.88 10.52
CA LEU A 74 1.34 -19.62 10.14
C LEU A 74 0.47 -18.84 9.14
N LEU A 75 0.24 -17.55 9.41
CA LEU A 75 -0.51 -16.67 8.51
C LEU A 75 0.18 -16.55 7.15
N LYS A 76 1.50 -16.36 7.14
CA LYS A 76 2.31 -16.29 5.92
C LYS A 76 2.16 -17.58 5.10
N SER A 77 2.39 -18.75 5.70
CA SER A 77 2.24 -20.04 5.01
C SER A 77 0.81 -20.27 4.48
N PHE A 78 -0.19 -19.89 5.27
CA PHE A 78 -1.58 -19.98 4.81
C PHE A 78 -1.84 -19.10 3.58
N CYS A 79 -1.37 -17.86 3.59
CA CYS A 79 -1.57 -16.93 2.48
C CYS A 79 -0.79 -17.36 1.22
N ASP A 80 0.41 -17.90 1.39
CA ASP A 80 1.23 -18.42 0.29
C ASP A 80 0.64 -19.72 -0.28
N GLU A 81 0.48 -20.75 0.54
CA GLU A 81 0.12 -22.10 0.10
C GLU A 81 -1.36 -22.25 -0.25
N LYS A 82 -2.27 -21.60 0.50
CA LYS A 82 -3.72 -21.76 0.32
C LYS A 82 -4.35 -20.68 -0.52
N LEU A 83 -3.82 -19.45 -0.46
CA LEU A 83 -4.34 -18.34 -1.25
C LEU A 83 -3.50 -18.05 -2.51
N GLY A 84 -2.35 -18.71 -2.67
CA GLY A 84 -1.45 -18.53 -3.83
C GLY A 84 -0.86 -17.12 -3.91
N LYS A 85 -0.58 -16.48 -2.77
CA LYS A 85 -0.02 -15.14 -2.71
C LYS A 85 1.50 -15.18 -2.55
N GLY A 86 2.20 -14.32 -3.29
CA GLY A 86 3.59 -13.99 -3.00
C GLY A 86 3.65 -13.09 -1.76
N VAL A 87 3.92 -13.67 -0.60
CA VAL A 87 3.84 -12.96 0.69
C VAL A 87 5.18 -12.33 1.04
N ILE A 88 5.17 -11.03 1.33
CA ILE A 88 6.33 -10.29 1.83
C ILE A 88 6.04 -9.69 3.22
N LEU A 89 7.05 -9.71 4.08
CA LEU A 89 6.99 -9.02 5.37
C LEU A 89 7.50 -7.59 5.20
N CYS A 90 6.68 -6.63 5.57
CA CYS A 90 6.98 -5.21 5.44
C CYS A 90 7.13 -4.54 6.80
N LYS A 91 7.90 -3.45 6.80
CA LYS A 91 7.93 -2.52 7.92
C LYS A 91 6.66 -1.66 7.93
N ASP A 92 6.27 -1.16 9.11
CA ASP A 92 5.19 -0.19 9.28
C ASP A 92 5.65 1.22 8.84
N THR A 93 5.81 1.38 7.53
CA THR A 93 6.24 2.63 6.87
C THR A 93 5.14 3.11 5.92
N PRO A 94 5.05 4.42 5.62
CA PRO A 94 4.03 4.96 4.71
C PRO A 94 4.04 4.27 3.35
N GLY A 95 2.87 3.73 2.95
CA GLY A 95 2.70 2.99 1.69
C GLY A 95 3.33 1.60 1.67
N PHE A 96 3.86 1.10 2.79
CA PHE A 96 4.57 -0.18 2.95
C PHE A 96 5.66 -0.36 1.89
N LEU A 97 5.61 -1.40 1.06
CA LEU A 97 6.55 -1.61 -0.03
C LEU A 97 5.90 -1.37 -1.40
N GLY A 98 4.77 -2.03 -1.69
CA GLY A 98 4.17 -2.02 -3.02
C GLY A 98 3.66 -0.65 -3.44
N ASN A 99 2.87 0.01 -2.59
CA ASN A 99 2.43 1.38 -2.88
C ASN A 99 3.60 2.35 -2.90
N ARG A 100 4.58 2.16 -2.00
CA ARG A 100 5.76 3.02 -1.94
C ARG A 100 6.57 2.99 -3.24
N VAL A 101 6.86 1.79 -3.76
CA VAL A 101 7.59 1.61 -5.02
C VAL A 101 6.73 2.00 -6.21
N GLY A 102 5.45 1.58 -6.22
CA GLY A 102 4.54 1.84 -7.34
C GLY A 102 4.28 3.33 -7.54
N VAL A 103 3.94 4.06 -6.48
CA VAL A 103 3.68 5.50 -6.56
C VAL A 103 4.95 6.28 -6.95
N TYR A 104 6.12 5.89 -6.40
CA TYR A 104 7.39 6.47 -6.82
C TYR A 104 7.64 6.28 -8.32
N ALA A 105 7.51 5.05 -8.82
CA ALA A 105 7.71 4.75 -10.24
C ALA A 105 6.73 5.52 -11.14
N MET A 106 5.47 5.64 -10.71
CA MET A 106 4.47 6.44 -11.44
C MET A 106 4.85 7.92 -11.49
N GLN A 107 5.34 8.50 -10.39
CA GLN A 107 5.79 9.90 -10.39
C GLN A 107 7.01 10.12 -11.29
N VAL A 108 7.98 9.20 -11.28
CA VAL A 108 9.13 9.25 -12.21
C VAL A 108 8.64 9.21 -13.65
N ALA A 109 7.74 8.29 -13.99
CA ALA A 109 7.21 8.15 -15.34
C ALA A 109 6.48 9.42 -15.82
N LEU A 110 5.65 10.02 -14.96
CA LEU A 110 4.97 11.30 -15.25
C LEU A 110 5.97 12.42 -15.49
N THR A 111 6.97 12.54 -14.62
CA THR A 111 7.98 13.59 -14.71
C THR A 111 8.79 13.48 -15.99
N GLU A 112 9.21 12.28 -16.36
CA GLU A 112 9.98 12.04 -17.59
C GLU A 112 9.10 12.22 -18.84
N ALA A 113 7.86 11.77 -18.84
CA ALA A 113 6.92 12.02 -19.94
C ALA A 113 6.75 13.53 -20.20
N PHE A 114 6.60 14.31 -19.13
CA PHE A 114 6.51 15.76 -19.24
C PHE A 114 7.79 16.40 -19.81
N LYS A 115 8.97 16.02 -19.29
CA LYS A 115 10.26 16.53 -19.78
C LYS A 115 10.50 16.22 -21.25
N MET A 116 10.04 15.05 -21.70
CA MET A 116 10.18 14.60 -23.09
C MET A 116 9.10 15.17 -24.02
N GLY A 117 8.11 15.88 -23.50
CA GLY A 117 7.01 16.46 -24.28
C GLY A 117 6.07 15.42 -24.87
N LEU A 118 5.97 14.23 -24.26
CA LEU A 118 5.07 13.16 -24.72
C LEU A 118 3.62 13.52 -24.44
N THR A 119 2.73 13.07 -25.32
CA THR A 119 1.29 13.05 -25.03
C THR A 119 0.96 11.94 -24.03
N ILE A 120 -0.25 11.98 -23.47
CA ILE A 120 -0.74 10.95 -22.54
C ILE A 120 -0.71 9.56 -23.21
N GLU A 121 -1.18 9.49 -24.45
CA GLU A 121 -1.25 8.25 -25.23
C GLU A 121 0.14 7.69 -25.56
N GLU A 122 1.09 8.55 -25.91
CA GLU A 122 2.48 8.15 -26.16
C GLU A 122 3.14 7.65 -24.87
N ALA A 123 2.96 8.35 -23.77
CA ALA A 123 3.48 7.95 -22.48
C ALA A 123 2.91 6.59 -22.02
N ASP A 124 1.59 6.38 -22.11
CA ASP A 124 0.96 5.11 -21.75
C ASP A 124 1.33 3.97 -22.70
N ALA A 125 1.60 4.27 -23.98
CA ALA A 125 2.11 3.27 -24.91
C ALA A 125 3.52 2.76 -24.52
N VAL A 126 4.38 3.64 -23.99
CA VAL A 126 5.73 3.29 -23.53
C VAL A 126 5.69 2.67 -22.13
N PHE A 127 5.06 3.35 -21.18
CA PHE A 127 4.96 2.94 -19.76
C PHE A 127 3.83 1.93 -19.51
N GLY A 128 3.58 1.05 -20.45
CA GLY A 128 2.58 0.01 -20.37
C GLY A 128 3.18 -1.37 -20.62
N ARG A 129 2.56 -2.15 -21.50
CA ARG A 129 2.97 -3.52 -21.84
C ARG A 129 4.45 -3.68 -22.23
N PRO A 130 5.09 -2.76 -22.97
CA PRO A 130 6.50 -2.91 -23.31
C PRO A 130 7.44 -2.98 -22.11
N MET A 131 7.06 -2.35 -20.99
CA MET A 131 7.82 -2.37 -19.74
C MET A 131 7.34 -3.44 -18.75
N GLY A 132 6.46 -4.36 -19.16
CA GLY A 132 5.88 -5.35 -18.26
C GLY A 132 4.83 -4.80 -17.28
N ILE A 133 4.36 -3.58 -17.50
CA ILE A 133 3.31 -2.92 -16.72
C ILE A 133 1.94 -3.24 -17.36
N PRO A 134 0.84 -3.23 -16.59
CA PRO A 134 -0.49 -3.42 -17.14
C PRO A 134 -0.81 -2.48 -18.32
N LYS A 135 -1.69 -2.92 -19.20
CA LYS A 135 -2.06 -2.19 -20.42
C LYS A 135 -2.62 -0.78 -20.21
N THR A 136 -3.04 -0.47 -18.99
CA THR A 136 -3.52 0.86 -18.62
C THR A 136 -2.47 1.95 -18.80
N GLY A 137 -1.18 1.57 -18.71
CA GLY A 137 -0.12 2.55 -18.61
C GLY A 137 -0.15 3.30 -17.27
N VAL A 138 0.52 4.44 -17.20
CA VAL A 138 0.61 5.25 -15.99
C VAL A 138 -0.60 6.18 -15.87
N PHE A 139 -0.94 6.91 -16.91
CA PHE A 139 -2.05 7.87 -16.87
C PHE A 139 -3.40 7.16 -16.75
N GLY A 140 -3.62 6.09 -17.52
CA GLY A 140 -4.82 5.28 -17.38
C GLY A 140 -4.93 4.59 -16.01
N LEU A 141 -3.81 4.34 -15.32
CA LEU A 141 -3.84 3.85 -13.94
C LEU A 141 -4.24 4.95 -12.95
N TYR A 142 -3.78 6.20 -13.15
CA TYR A 142 -4.25 7.35 -12.36
C TYR A 142 -5.75 7.59 -12.52
N ASP A 143 -6.26 7.52 -13.74
CA ASP A 143 -7.69 7.64 -14.02
C ASP A 143 -8.49 6.52 -13.33
N LEU A 144 -8.00 5.28 -13.40
CA LEU A 144 -8.66 4.12 -12.78
C LEU A 144 -8.71 4.21 -11.25
N ILE A 145 -7.64 4.72 -10.62
CA ILE A 145 -7.55 4.88 -9.15
C ILE A 145 -8.39 6.09 -8.69
N GLY A 146 -8.43 7.13 -9.50
CA GLY A 146 -9.01 8.44 -9.22
C GLY A 146 -7.94 9.47 -8.83
N LEU A 147 -7.98 10.61 -9.50
CA LEU A 147 -6.99 11.69 -9.31
C LEU A 147 -7.02 12.29 -7.90
N ASP A 148 -8.20 12.41 -7.33
CA ASP A 148 -8.42 12.89 -5.95
C ASP A 148 -7.76 11.96 -4.94
N LEU A 149 -7.97 10.64 -5.06
CA LEU A 149 -7.33 9.65 -4.18
C LEU A 149 -5.81 9.67 -4.35
N MET A 150 -5.31 9.73 -5.59
CA MET A 150 -3.87 9.80 -5.84
C MET A 150 -3.26 11.07 -5.26
N THR A 151 -3.95 12.21 -5.36
CA THR A 151 -3.52 13.47 -4.75
C THR A 151 -3.39 13.35 -3.24
N ASP A 152 -4.33 12.70 -2.58
CA ASP A 152 -4.29 12.47 -1.13
C ASP A 152 -3.15 11.53 -0.73
N VAL A 153 -2.89 10.48 -1.52
CA VAL A 153 -1.74 9.59 -1.32
C VAL A 153 -0.42 10.35 -1.45
N LEU A 154 -0.27 11.18 -2.48
CA LEU A 154 0.94 11.99 -2.68
C LEU A 154 1.16 12.97 -1.51
N LYS A 155 0.12 13.68 -1.08
CA LYS A 155 0.18 14.58 0.09
C LYS A 155 0.57 13.82 1.37
N SER A 156 0.01 12.62 1.58
CA SER A 156 0.37 11.79 2.72
C SER A 156 1.84 11.38 2.68
N PHE A 157 2.36 10.95 1.54
CA PHE A 157 3.77 10.58 1.39
C PHE A 157 4.71 11.78 1.61
N ILE A 158 4.39 12.94 1.04
CA ILE A 158 5.17 14.17 1.25
C ILE A 158 5.22 14.53 2.74
N LYS A 159 4.12 14.35 3.46
CA LYS A 159 4.02 14.69 4.89
C LYS A 159 4.74 13.68 5.80
N GLU A 160 4.67 12.39 5.47
CA GLU A 160 5.03 11.32 6.40
C GLU A 160 6.41 10.71 6.11
N LEU A 161 6.93 10.85 4.89
CA LEU A 161 8.26 10.34 4.54
C LEU A 161 9.37 11.24 5.07
N PRO A 162 10.55 10.67 5.40
CA PRO A 162 11.73 11.45 5.77
C PRO A 162 12.07 12.48 4.69
N LYS A 163 12.61 13.63 5.10
CA LYS A 163 12.94 14.73 4.16
C LYS A 163 13.98 14.34 3.11
N GLU A 164 14.84 13.41 3.46
CA GLU A 164 15.91 12.87 2.60
C GLU A 164 15.40 11.81 1.62
N ASP A 165 14.12 11.47 1.70
CA ASP A 165 13.55 10.45 0.84
C ASP A 165 13.47 10.94 -0.62
N PRO A 166 13.96 10.14 -1.60
CA PRO A 166 13.95 10.53 -3.03
C PRO A 166 12.55 10.83 -3.58
N PHE A 167 11.51 10.40 -2.87
CA PHE A 167 10.13 10.71 -3.26
C PHE A 167 9.87 12.21 -3.36
N HIS A 168 10.49 13.00 -2.47
CA HIS A 168 10.31 14.46 -2.48
C HIS A 168 10.79 15.13 -3.77
N GLU A 169 11.78 14.55 -4.44
CA GLU A 169 12.30 15.07 -5.72
C GLU A 169 11.30 14.88 -6.87
N VAL A 170 10.55 13.77 -6.85
CA VAL A 170 9.62 13.41 -7.92
C VAL A 170 8.16 13.77 -7.62
N ALA A 171 7.84 14.10 -6.37
CA ALA A 171 6.48 14.47 -5.94
C ALA A 171 6.12 15.94 -6.18
N GLN A 172 6.88 16.63 -7.04
CA GLN A 172 6.58 18.01 -7.43
C GLN A 172 5.24 18.07 -8.18
N GLU A 173 4.54 19.21 -8.08
CA GLU A 173 3.31 19.44 -8.85
C GLU A 173 3.56 19.18 -10.34
N ASN A 174 2.91 18.16 -10.86
CA ASN A 174 3.04 17.83 -12.26
C ASN A 174 1.94 18.54 -13.05
N PRO A 175 2.30 19.36 -14.08
CA PRO A 175 1.33 20.08 -14.89
C PRO A 175 0.27 19.21 -15.57
N PHE A 176 0.56 17.93 -15.80
CA PHE A 176 -0.43 16.98 -16.32
C PHE A 176 -1.57 16.74 -15.32
N ILE A 177 -1.25 16.58 -14.04
CA ILE A 177 -2.27 16.33 -12.99
C ILE A 177 -3.17 17.55 -12.80
N THR A 178 -2.65 18.76 -12.97
CA THR A 178 -3.43 20.00 -12.88
C THR A 178 -4.27 20.29 -14.13
N LYS A 179 -4.03 19.60 -15.24
CA LYS A 179 -4.77 19.76 -16.50
C LYS A 179 -5.77 18.63 -16.77
N MET A 180 -5.71 17.55 -16.02
CA MET A 180 -6.70 16.46 -16.03
C MET A 180 -7.88 16.79 -15.14
#